data_996473e4aaa4e8616b81cb40f2969c16
#
_entry.id   996473e4aaa4e8616b81cb40f2969c16
#
_cell.length_a   1.000
_cell.length_b   1.000
_cell.length_c   1.000
_cell.angle_alpha   90.00
_cell.angle_beta   90.00
_cell.angle_gamma   90.00
#
_symmetry.space_group_name_H-M   'P 1'
#
loop_
_entity.id
_entity.type
_entity.pdbx_description
1 polymer ?
#
loop_
_entity_poly.entity_id
_entity_poly.type
_entity_poly.pdbx_seq_one_letter_code
_entity_poly.pdbx_strand_id
1 'polypeptide(L)'
;MAGFDLRRLKKRDIPLLRRKLGIVFQDFQLLTDRSVHDNLEFALRATGWTNKTATADRIREVLEKVGLQNKGFKMPHQLSGGEQQRVVIARALLNDPEIILADEPTGNLDPETSEDIHRLLRGISDNGRAVVMSTHKHSLVKKFPARTMRCENGKLTDTGSSDEVIELFF
;
A
#
# COMPACT_ATOMS: atom_id res chain seq x y z
N MET A 1 0.73 -9.91 -14.82
CA MET A 1 0.84 -8.94 -13.72
C MET A 1 2.27 -8.43 -13.69
N ALA A 2 2.50 -7.13 -13.76
CA ALA A 2 3.84 -6.51 -13.75
C ALA A 2 4.87 -7.19 -14.69
N GLY A 3 4.46 -7.57 -15.89
CA GLY A 3 5.28 -8.27 -16.88
C GLY A 3 5.45 -9.78 -16.64
N PHE A 4 4.85 -10.36 -15.61
CA PHE A 4 4.92 -11.81 -15.33
C PHE A 4 3.60 -12.53 -15.69
N ASP A 5 3.74 -13.71 -16.29
CA ASP A 5 2.62 -14.66 -16.42
C ASP A 5 2.51 -15.48 -15.13
N LEU A 6 1.49 -15.21 -14.32
CA LEU A 6 1.30 -15.86 -13.01
C LEU A 6 1.10 -17.38 -13.12
N ARG A 7 0.56 -17.88 -14.24
CA ARG A 7 0.36 -19.32 -14.48
C ARG A 7 1.67 -20.06 -14.75
N ARG A 8 2.70 -19.36 -15.22
CA ARG A 8 4.01 -19.91 -15.58
C ARG A 8 5.15 -19.40 -14.69
N LEU A 9 4.79 -18.77 -13.53
CA LEU A 9 5.76 -18.18 -12.63
C LEU A 9 6.65 -19.25 -11.98
N LYS A 10 7.97 -19.16 -12.22
CA LYS A 10 8.95 -20.04 -11.59
C LYS A 10 9.27 -19.54 -10.17
N LYS A 11 9.62 -20.45 -9.26
CA LYS A 11 9.99 -20.10 -7.87
C LYS A 11 11.07 -19.02 -7.78
N ARG A 12 12.07 -19.04 -8.69
CA ARG A 12 13.14 -18.05 -8.77
C ARG A 12 12.67 -16.65 -9.13
N ASP A 13 11.53 -16.51 -9.78
CA ASP A 13 10.99 -15.23 -10.28
C ASP A 13 10.06 -14.57 -9.23
N ILE A 14 9.64 -15.33 -8.20
CA ILE A 14 8.76 -14.82 -7.12
C ILE A 14 9.36 -13.61 -6.40
N PRO A 15 10.65 -13.60 -5.99
CA PRO A 15 11.23 -12.41 -5.34
C PRO A 15 11.23 -11.18 -6.25
N LEU A 16 11.42 -11.36 -7.55
CA LEU A 16 11.39 -10.27 -8.53
C LEU A 16 9.98 -9.69 -8.68
N LEU A 17 8.96 -10.55 -8.78
CA LEU A 17 7.58 -10.12 -8.80
C LEU A 17 7.21 -9.39 -7.51
N ARG A 18 7.59 -9.93 -6.34
CA ARG A 18 7.29 -9.29 -5.04
C ARG A 18 7.84 -7.88 -4.91
N ARG A 19 8.99 -7.58 -5.50
CA ARG A 19 9.54 -6.21 -5.52
C ARG A 19 8.71 -5.24 -6.34
N LYS A 20 7.98 -5.75 -7.35
CA LYS A 20 7.09 -4.94 -8.20
C LYS A 20 5.70 -4.75 -7.59
N LEU A 21 5.42 -5.37 -6.45
CA LEU A 21 4.15 -5.31 -5.74
C LEU A 21 4.34 -4.64 -4.38
N GLY A 22 3.57 -3.60 -4.11
CA GLY A 22 3.38 -3.07 -2.77
C GLY A 22 2.11 -3.67 -2.17
N ILE A 23 2.18 -4.16 -0.94
CA ILE A 23 1.00 -4.73 -0.27
C ILE A 23 0.70 -3.91 0.98
N VAL A 24 -0.56 -3.49 1.09
CA VAL A 24 -1.11 -2.75 2.22
C VAL A 24 -2.21 -3.61 2.83
N PHE A 25 -2.05 -4.02 4.08
CA PHE A 25 -3.02 -4.84 4.80
C PHE A 25 -3.89 -3.98 5.71
N GLN A 26 -5.08 -4.49 6.06
CA GLN A 26 -5.98 -3.89 7.04
C GLN A 26 -5.34 -3.84 8.44
N ASP A 27 -4.74 -4.94 8.87
CA ASP A 27 -3.96 -5.02 10.10
C ASP A 27 -2.54 -4.54 9.80
N PHE A 28 -2.13 -3.47 10.39
CA PHE A 28 -0.88 -2.76 10.08
C PHE A 28 0.35 -3.67 9.92
N GLN A 29 0.41 -4.80 10.66
CA GLN A 29 1.51 -5.78 10.63
C GLN A 29 2.88 -5.11 10.74
N LEU A 30 2.99 -4.14 11.64
CA LEU A 30 4.24 -3.51 12.00
C LEU A 30 4.91 -4.31 13.12
N LEU A 31 6.23 -4.39 13.07
CA LEU A 31 7.03 -4.98 14.14
C LEU A 31 6.98 -4.02 15.34
N THR A 32 6.37 -4.46 16.44
CA THR A 32 6.06 -3.61 17.60
C THR A 32 7.28 -3.33 18.48
N ASP A 33 8.33 -4.15 18.35
CA ASP A 33 9.63 -4.04 19.02
C ASP A 33 10.62 -3.09 18.30
N ARG A 34 10.21 -2.44 17.22
CA ARG A 34 11.07 -1.63 16.36
C ARG A 34 10.45 -0.28 16.03
N SER A 35 11.30 0.73 15.83
CA SER A 35 10.88 2.04 15.35
C SER A 35 10.29 1.98 13.93
N VAL A 36 9.64 3.05 13.50
CA VAL A 36 9.17 3.21 12.12
C VAL A 36 10.34 3.04 11.14
N HIS A 37 11.45 3.71 11.39
CA HIS A 37 12.65 3.59 10.56
C HIS A 37 13.12 2.14 10.44
N ASP A 38 13.23 1.43 11.57
CA ASP A 38 13.73 0.05 11.60
C ASP A 38 12.76 -0.93 10.94
N ASN A 39 11.44 -0.69 11.02
CA ASN A 39 10.43 -1.42 10.26
C ASN A 39 10.66 -1.32 8.75
N LEU A 40 10.92 -0.10 8.26
CA LEU A 40 11.16 0.15 6.84
C LEU A 40 12.53 -0.39 6.40
N GLU A 41 13.58 -0.21 7.22
CA GLU A 41 14.90 -0.77 6.95
C GLU A 41 14.86 -2.30 6.87
N PHE A 42 14.14 -2.95 7.79
CA PHE A 42 13.96 -4.41 7.77
C PHE A 42 13.34 -4.89 6.45
N ALA A 43 12.31 -4.20 5.96
CA ALA A 43 11.67 -4.54 4.68
C ALA A 43 12.63 -4.37 3.48
N LEU A 44 13.44 -3.31 3.46
CA LEU A 44 14.46 -3.11 2.42
C LEU A 44 15.54 -4.19 2.46
N ARG A 45 16.06 -4.53 3.64
CA ARG A 45 17.04 -5.61 3.80
C ARG A 45 16.48 -6.95 3.34
N ALA A 46 15.23 -7.26 3.67
CA ALA A 46 14.56 -8.48 3.24
C ALA A 46 14.41 -8.57 1.71
N THR A 47 14.44 -7.44 1.02
CA THR A 47 14.40 -7.37 -0.45
C THR A 47 15.78 -7.17 -1.10
N GLY A 48 16.87 -7.29 -0.32
CA GLY A 48 18.24 -7.35 -0.82
C GLY A 48 18.95 -5.99 -0.92
N TRP A 49 18.45 -4.95 -0.23
CA TRP A 49 19.18 -3.69 -0.13
C TRP A 49 20.33 -3.82 0.87
N THR A 50 21.53 -3.50 0.44
CA THR A 50 22.77 -3.62 1.24
C THR A 50 23.48 -2.28 1.47
N ASN A 51 23.25 -1.28 0.61
CA ASN A 51 23.85 0.03 0.72
C ASN A 51 23.12 0.86 1.78
N LYS A 52 23.80 1.18 2.88
CA LYS A 52 23.21 1.91 4.02
C LYS A 52 22.74 3.32 3.65
N THR A 53 23.53 4.06 2.85
CA THR A 53 23.18 5.43 2.44
C THR A 53 21.92 5.43 1.57
N ALA A 54 21.90 4.59 0.53
CA ALA A 54 20.73 4.47 -0.34
C ALA A 54 19.48 4.00 0.43
N THR A 55 19.65 3.11 1.43
CA THR A 55 18.56 2.68 2.31
C THR A 55 18.00 3.84 3.11
N ALA A 56 18.88 4.64 3.75
CA ALA A 56 18.46 5.80 4.55
C ALA A 56 17.76 6.86 3.71
N ASP A 57 18.28 7.14 2.51
CA ASP A 57 17.69 8.11 1.58
C ASP A 57 16.32 7.64 1.10
N ARG A 58 16.18 6.34 0.79
CA ARG A 58 14.89 5.77 0.38
C ARG A 58 13.85 5.81 1.50
N ILE A 59 14.23 5.50 2.73
CA ILE A 59 13.33 5.60 3.89
C ILE A 59 12.86 7.04 4.08
N ARG A 60 13.75 8.01 4.00
CA ARG A 60 13.40 9.43 4.09
C ARG A 60 12.39 9.83 3.02
N GLU A 61 12.66 9.47 1.77
CA GLU A 61 11.78 9.76 0.63
C GLU A 61 10.36 9.20 0.82
N VAL A 62 10.23 7.93 1.22
CA VAL A 62 8.89 7.32 1.38
C VAL A 62 8.16 7.88 2.60
N LEU A 63 8.86 8.21 3.69
CA LEU A 63 8.25 8.88 4.85
C LEU A 63 7.75 10.28 4.50
N GLU A 64 8.47 11.02 3.69
CA GLU A 64 8.03 12.32 3.18
C GLU A 64 6.77 12.18 2.30
N LYS A 65 6.76 11.21 1.39
CA LYS A 65 5.59 10.92 0.52
C LYS A 65 4.30 10.64 1.30
N VAL A 66 4.40 10.06 2.48
CA VAL A 66 3.23 9.76 3.33
C VAL A 66 3.01 10.80 4.44
N GLY A 67 3.80 11.88 4.49
CA GLY A 67 3.66 12.95 5.49
C GLY A 67 4.14 12.58 6.90
N LEU A 68 5.12 11.66 7.00
CA LEU A 68 5.68 11.18 8.28
C LEU A 68 7.19 11.44 8.43
N GLN A 69 7.74 12.45 7.72
CA GLN A 69 9.17 12.76 7.69
C GLN A 69 9.80 12.93 9.08
N ASN A 70 9.02 13.35 10.07
CA ASN A 70 9.47 13.59 11.45
C ASN A 70 9.06 12.47 12.44
N LYS A 71 8.65 11.31 11.95
CA LYS A 71 8.13 10.20 12.78
C LYS A 71 8.98 8.93 12.71
N GLY A 72 10.11 8.93 11.98
CA GLY A 72 10.95 7.75 11.79
C GLY A 72 11.45 7.10 13.08
N PHE A 73 11.67 7.87 14.14
CA PHE A 73 12.16 7.39 15.44
C PHE A 73 11.04 6.84 16.35
N LYS A 74 9.77 7.06 16.00
CA LYS A 74 8.63 6.61 16.82
C LYS A 74 8.45 5.10 16.73
N MET A 75 7.98 4.53 17.85
CA MET A 75 7.50 3.15 17.90
C MET A 75 6.05 3.09 17.40
N PRO A 76 5.59 1.95 16.85
CA PRO A 76 4.22 1.81 16.35
C PRO A 76 3.14 2.21 17.36
N HIS A 77 3.29 1.83 18.63
CA HIS A 77 2.34 2.17 19.70
C HIS A 77 2.27 3.67 20.04
N GLN A 78 3.21 4.48 19.56
CA GLN A 78 3.25 5.93 19.73
C GLN A 78 2.57 6.68 18.57
N LEU A 79 2.02 5.96 17.61
CA LEU A 79 1.36 6.48 16.42
C LEU A 79 -0.15 6.27 16.50
N SER A 80 -0.92 7.22 15.94
CA SER A 80 -2.34 7.01 15.69
C SER A 80 -2.56 5.89 14.65
N GLY A 81 -3.78 5.33 14.56
CA GLY A 81 -4.11 4.32 13.56
C GLY A 81 -3.84 4.81 12.12
N GLY A 82 -4.20 6.06 11.82
CA GLY A 82 -3.92 6.66 10.52
C GLY A 82 -2.43 6.83 10.23
N GLU A 83 -1.62 7.19 11.23
CA GLU A 83 -0.16 7.26 11.10
C GLU A 83 0.44 5.87 10.89
N GLN A 84 -0.04 4.84 11.61
CA GLN A 84 0.40 3.46 11.40
C GLN A 84 0.08 3.00 9.98
N GLN A 85 -1.11 3.31 9.47
CA GLN A 85 -1.48 2.98 8.09
C GLN A 85 -0.61 3.72 7.06
N ARG A 86 -0.25 4.97 7.31
CA ARG A 86 0.72 5.69 6.48
C ARG A 86 2.10 5.03 6.48
N VAL A 87 2.56 4.48 7.61
CA VAL A 87 3.80 3.67 7.66
C VAL A 87 3.68 2.40 6.81
N VAL A 88 2.53 1.72 6.85
CA VAL A 88 2.28 0.54 6.00
C VAL A 88 2.32 0.91 4.52
N ILE A 89 1.73 2.04 4.13
CA ILE A 89 1.80 2.54 2.76
C ILE A 89 3.25 2.91 2.39
N ALA A 90 4.01 3.58 3.28
CA ALA A 90 5.43 3.86 3.06
C ALA A 90 6.22 2.57 2.84
N ARG A 91 5.97 1.52 3.64
CA ARG A 91 6.58 0.20 3.47
C ARG A 91 6.25 -0.41 2.09
N ALA A 92 5.01 -0.29 1.65
CA ALA A 92 4.60 -0.76 0.33
C ALA A 92 5.34 -0.05 -0.82
N LEU A 93 5.69 1.24 -0.64
CA LEU A 93 6.38 2.07 -1.64
C LEU A 93 7.90 1.85 -1.72
N LEU A 94 8.52 1.14 -0.76
CA LEU A 94 9.99 1.05 -0.63
C LEU A 94 10.72 0.59 -1.89
N ASN A 95 10.22 -0.42 -2.58
CA ASN A 95 10.84 -0.97 -3.78
C ASN A 95 10.35 -0.33 -5.08
N ASP A 96 9.73 0.83 -5.01
CA ASP A 96 9.15 1.52 -6.17
C ASP A 96 8.23 0.61 -7.01
N PRO A 97 7.16 0.04 -6.40
CA PRO A 97 6.33 -0.96 -7.04
C PRO A 97 5.55 -0.38 -8.23
N GLU A 98 5.27 -1.22 -9.22
CA GLU A 98 4.39 -0.90 -10.35
C GLU A 98 2.91 -0.97 -9.94
N ILE A 99 2.60 -1.86 -8.97
CA ILE A 99 1.23 -2.14 -8.53
C ILE A 99 1.18 -2.11 -7.00
N ILE A 100 0.18 -1.46 -6.44
CA ILE A 100 -0.17 -1.52 -5.02
C ILE A 100 -1.47 -2.30 -4.88
N LEU A 101 -1.44 -3.31 -4.01
CA LEU A 101 -2.61 -4.08 -3.60
C LEU A 101 -2.94 -3.69 -2.16
N ALA A 102 -4.08 -3.07 -1.96
CA ALA A 102 -4.54 -2.61 -0.65
C ALA A 102 -5.79 -3.38 -0.23
N ASP A 103 -5.65 -4.19 0.81
CA ASP A 103 -6.74 -4.98 1.35
C ASP A 103 -7.34 -4.27 2.56
N GLU A 104 -8.57 -3.76 2.40
CA GLU A 104 -9.31 -2.99 3.41
C GLU A 104 -8.45 -1.93 4.13
N PRO A 105 -7.71 -1.07 3.42
CA PRO A 105 -6.69 -0.20 4.03
C PRO A 105 -7.25 0.83 5.01
N THR A 106 -8.57 0.97 5.08
CA THR A 106 -9.27 1.92 5.95
C THR A 106 -10.21 1.23 6.93
N GLY A 107 -10.21 -0.10 7.00
CA GLY A 107 -11.16 -0.89 7.78
C GLY A 107 -11.22 -0.50 9.27
N ASN A 108 -10.07 -0.24 9.87
CA ASN A 108 -9.91 0.07 11.30
C ASN A 108 -9.79 1.58 11.60
N LEU A 109 -10.14 2.45 10.64
CA LEU A 109 -9.98 3.90 10.77
C LEU A 109 -11.33 4.62 10.82
N ASP A 110 -11.35 5.76 11.51
CA ASP A 110 -12.47 6.69 11.50
C ASP A 110 -12.72 7.27 10.09
N PRO A 111 -13.90 7.85 9.84
CA PRO A 111 -14.26 8.33 8.51
C PRO A 111 -13.30 9.38 7.93
N GLU A 112 -12.86 10.34 8.74
CA GLU A 112 -12.00 11.44 8.29
C GLU A 112 -10.61 10.90 7.90
N THR A 113 -10.00 10.10 8.79
CA THR A 113 -8.73 9.43 8.52
C THR A 113 -8.83 8.48 7.31
N SER A 114 -9.97 7.79 7.15
CA SER A 114 -10.21 6.91 5.98
C SER A 114 -10.16 7.69 4.68
N GLU A 115 -10.75 8.89 4.63
CA GLU A 115 -10.68 9.74 3.45
C GLU A 115 -9.25 10.21 3.15
N ASP A 116 -8.48 10.54 4.17
CA ASP A 116 -7.09 10.97 4.00
C ASP A 116 -6.20 9.84 3.45
N ILE A 117 -6.41 8.61 3.92
CA ILE A 117 -5.71 7.43 3.37
C ILE A 117 -6.13 7.20 1.92
N HIS A 118 -7.41 7.36 1.61
CA HIS A 118 -7.91 7.21 0.25
C HIS A 118 -7.29 8.26 -0.70
N ARG A 119 -7.24 9.54 -0.28
CA ARG A 119 -6.58 10.61 -1.03
C ARG A 119 -5.09 10.32 -1.26
N LEU A 120 -4.41 9.77 -0.25
CA LEU A 120 -3.00 9.38 -0.38
C LEU A 120 -2.83 8.28 -1.44
N LEU A 121 -3.64 7.23 -1.39
CA LEU A 121 -3.61 6.13 -2.37
C LEU A 121 -3.96 6.63 -3.78
N ARG A 122 -4.94 7.54 -3.91
CA ARG A 122 -5.28 8.18 -5.18
C ARG A 122 -4.11 8.98 -5.73
N GLY A 123 -3.46 9.82 -4.91
CA GLY A 123 -2.28 10.57 -5.33
C GLY A 123 -1.13 9.67 -5.79
N ILE A 124 -0.98 8.48 -5.21
CA ILE A 124 -0.01 7.47 -5.67
C ILE A 124 -0.40 6.94 -7.05
N SER A 125 -1.70 6.70 -7.30
CA SER A 125 -2.21 6.27 -8.61
C SER A 125 -2.03 7.35 -9.66
N ASP A 126 -2.35 8.60 -9.35
CA ASP A 126 -2.22 9.75 -10.26
C ASP A 126 -0.75 9.97 -10.69
N ASN A 127 0.20 9.48 -9.89
CA ASN A 127 1.63 9.46 -10.23
C ASN A 127 2.07 8.20 -11.03
N GLY A 128 1.13 7.53 -11.71
CA GLY A 128 1.40 6.48 -12.69
C GLY A 128 1.59 5.08 -12.12
N ARG A 129 1.13 4.79 -10.88
CA ARG A 129 1.11 3.44 -10.31
C ARG A 129 -0.30 2.87 -10.35
N ALA A 130 -0.43 1.60 -10.70
CA ALA A 130 -1.71 0.92 -10.53
C ALA A 130 -1.99 0.69 -9.05
N VAL A 131 -3.15 1.12 -8.57
CA VAL A 131 -3.63 0.85 -7.21
C VAL A 131 -4.90 0.02 -7.32
N VAL A 132 -4.90 -1.15 -6.69
CA VAL A 132 -6.07 -2.03 -6.55
C VAL A 132 -6.41 -2.09 -5.07
N MET A 133 -7.62 -1.69 -4.71
CA MET A 133 -8.07 -1.63 -3.32
C MET A 133 -9.36 -2.43 -3.15
N SER A 134 -9.41 -3.30 -2.13
CA SER A 134 -10.66 -3.86 -1.64
C SER A 134 -11.26 -2.94 -0.59
N THR A 135 -12.58 -2.76 -0.60
CA THR A 135 -13.29 -2.06 0.48
C THR A 135 -14.77 -2.45 0.52
N HIS A 136 -15.35 -2.45 1.72
CA HIS A 136 -16.80 -2.56 1.93
C HIS A 136 -17.43 -1.19 2.27
N LYS A 137 -16.65 -0.10 2.31
CA LYS A 137 -17.14 1.25 2.64
C LYS A 137 -17.75 1.94 1.42
N HIS A 138 -19.01 1.66 1.11
CA HIS A 138 -19.72 2.27 -0.02
C HIS A 138 -19.71 3.80 -0.05
N SER A 139 -19.58 4.46 1.09
CA SER A 139 -19.48 5.92 1.17
C SER A 139 -18.21 6.46 0.54
N LEU A 140 -17.07 5.74 0.71
CA LEU A 140 -15.80 6.10 0.10
C LEU A 140 -15.85 5.91 -1.42
N VAL A 141 -16.41 4.81 -1.91
CA VAL A 141 -16.58 4.55 -3.35
C VAL A 141 -17.39 5.65 -4.02
N LYS A 142 -18.48 6.10 -3.40
CA LYS A 142 -19.30 7.21 -3.92
C LYS A 142 -18.54 8.54 -3.93
N LYS A 143 -17.71 8.77 -2.91
CA LYS A 143 -16.96 10.03 -2.75
C LYS A 143 -15.74 10.12 -3.66
N PHE A 144 -15.13 8.98 -3.94
CA PHE A 144 -13.92 8.85 -4.76
C PHE A 144 -14.19 7.89 -5.93
N PRO A 145 -14.90 8.34 -6.97
CA PRO A 145 -15.28 7.48 -8.09
C PRO A 145 -14.04 6.95 -8.80
N ALA A 146 -14.03 5.64 -9.07
CA ALA A 146 -12.99 4.92 -9.76
C ALA A 146 -13.60 3.73 -10.52
N ARG A 147 -12.80 3.07 -11.37
CA ARG A 147 -13.22 1.81 -11.98
C ARG A 147 -13.46 0.78 -10.87
N THR A 148 -14.68 0.31 -10.77
CA THR A 148 -15.13 -0.55 -9.68
C THR A 148 -15.49 -1.92 -10.22
N MET A 149 -14.98 -2.97 -9.55
CA MET A 149 -15.35 -4.35 -9.80
C MET A 149 -16.11 -4.90 -8.60
N ARG A 150 -17.34 -5.33 -8.81
CA ARG A 150 -18.19 -5.92 -7.77
C ARG A 150 -18.04 -7.41 -7.75
N CYS A 151 -17.70 -7.96 -6.59
CA CYS A 151 -17.64 -9.39 -6.35
C CYS A 151 -18.88 -9.84 -5.57
N GLU A 152 -19.75 -10.61 -6.18
CA GLU A 152 -21.00 -11.05 -5.58
C GLU A 152 -21.35 -12.46 -6.05
N ASN A 153 -21.70 -13.35 -5.10
CA ASN A 153 -22.05 -14.76 -5.39
C ASN A 153 -21.01 -15.50 -6.25
N GLY A 154 -19.73 -15.25 -6.01
CA GLY A 154 -18.62 -15.86 -6.75
C GLY A 154 -18.46 -15.35 -8.20
N LYS A 155 -19.14 -14.28 -8.56
CA LYS A 155 -19.03 -13.61 -9.86
C LYS A 155 -18.42 -12.23 -9.69
N LEU A 156 -17.58 -11.86 -10.65
CA LEU A 156 -16.97 -10.54 -10.74
C LEU A 156 -17.66 -9.75 -11.84
N THR A 157 -18.20 -8.58 -11.52
CA THR A 157 -18.89 -7.70 -12.46
C THR A 157 -18.17 -6.36 -12.50
N ASP A 158 -17.76 -5.93 -13.69
CA ASP A 158 -17.21 -4.59 -13.92
C ASP A 158 -18.36 -3.58 -13.98
N THR A 159 -18.39 -2.63 -13.06
CA THR A 159 -19.48 -1.62 -13.00
C THR A 159 -19.14 -0.36 -13.77
N GLY A 160 -17.97 -0.30 -14.38
CA GLY A 160 -17.50 0.73 -15.31
C GLY A 160 -17.50 2.16 -14.77
N SER A 161 -16.33 2.75 -14.68
CA SER A 161 -16.04 4.16 -14.92
C SER A 161 -14.54 4.28 -15.18
N SER A 162 -14.18 5.16 -16.08
CA SER A 162 -12.84 5.30 -16.59
C SER A 162 -11.95 5.98 -15.57
N ASP A 163 -11.15 5.24 -14.81
CA ASP A 163 -9.90 5.72 -14.23
C ASP A 163 -9.16 4.55 -13.55
N GLU A 164 -7.87 4.63 -13.43
CA GLU A 164 -6.90 3.55 -13.14
C GLU A 164 -6.97 2.90 -11.74
N VAL A 165 -8.00 3.16 -10.95
CA VAL A 165 -8.24 2.52 -9.64
C VAL A 165 -9.28 1.42 -9.81
N ILE A 166 -8.90 0.18 -9.51
CA ILE A 166 -9.82 -0.96 -9.46
C ILE A 166 -10.14 -1.22 -7.99
N GLU A 167 -11.37 -0.99 -7.59
CA GLU A 167 -11.88 -1.35 -6.27
C GLU A 167 -12.59 -2.71 -6.35
N LEU A 168 -12.17 -3.64 -5.48
CA LEU A 168 -12.79 -4.96 -5.36
C LEU A 168 -13.68 -4.97 -4.10
N PHE A 169 -14.97 -5.28 -4.27
CA PHE A 169 -15.91 -5.51 -3.18
C PHE A 169 -16.10 -7.00 -2.97
N PHE A 170 -16.00 -7.46 -1.75
CA PHE A 170 -16.23 -8.83 -1.32
C PHE A 170 -17.56 -8.98 -0.56
#